data_e03749448c4e5df6e477ba787b29ea11
#
_entry.id   e03749448c4e5df6e477ba787b29ea11
#
_cell.length_a   1.000
_cell.length_b   1.000
_cell.length_c   1.000
_cell.angle_alpha   90.00
_cell.angle_beta   90.00
_cell.angle_gamma   90.00
#
_symmetry.space_group_name_H-M   'P 1'
#
loop_
_entity.id
_entity.type
_entity.pdbx_description
1 polymer ?
#
loop_
_entity_poly.entity_id
_entity_poly.type
_entity_poly.pdbx_seq_one_letter_code
_entity_poly.pdbx_strand_id
1 'polypeptide(L)'
;MVEDIELFDRKRRAYYRGWVIGFVLFTVFWVVRFALKWAGIQSEILDWVLGIGFALVIPWQFYFLIKMNSLRRRAKNSPELSALLQDELVKYHELRAWKFGFIAMAACLGVFVVLSVFLDLKDTSAVVFTALWAGFGGYHLSFYYLERG
;
A
#
# COMPACT_ATOMS: atom_id res chain seq x y z
N MET A 1 5.93 -31.56 -5.07
CA MET A 1 5.09 -31.15 -3.90
C MET A 1 5.78 -30.10 -3.03
N VAL A 2 6.89 -30.39 -2.32
CA VAL A 2 7.64 -29.39 -1.51
C VAL A 2 8.17 -28.27 -2.41
N GLU A 3 8.71 -28.59 -3.56
CA GLU A 3 9.25 -27.65 -4.54
C GLU A 3 8.19 -26.68 -5.10
N ASP A 4 6.96 -27.12 -5.29
CA ASP A 4 5.84 -26.28 -5.73
C ASP A 4 5.41 -25.29 -4.66
N ILE A 5 5.45 -25.68 -3.39
CA ILE A 5 5.14 -24.84 -2.23
C ILE A 5 6.20 -23.74 -2.09
N GLU A 6 7.47 -24.08 -2.17
CA GLU A 6 8.58 -23.13 -2.10
C GLU A 6 8.54 -22.13 -3.27
N LEU A 7 8.25 -22.62 -4.48
CA LEU A 7 8.12 -21.77 -5.66
C LEU A 7 6.94 -20.80 -5.53
N PHE A 8 5.83 -21.28 -4.98
CA PHE A 8 4.65 -20.46 -4.71
C PHE A 8 4.97 -19.34 -3.72
N ASP A 9 5.60 -19.66 -2.61
CA ASP A 9 5.94 -18.71 -1.55
C ASP A 9 6.97 -17.68 -2.03
N ARG A 10 7.96 -18.11 -2.82
CA ARG A 10 8.93 -17.21 -3.46
C ARG A 10 8.27 -16.23 -4.42
N LYS A 11 7.31 -16.68 -5.25
CA LYS A 11 6.55 -15.81 -6.15
C LYS A 11 5.65 -14.84 -5.38
N ARG A 12 4.98 -15.31 -4.33
CA ARG A 12 4.14 -14.48 -3.45
C ARG A 12 4.97 -13.33 -2.87
N ARG A 13 6.10 -13.63 -2.24
CA ARG A 13 7.01 -12.63 -1.67
C ARG A 13 7.55 -11.65 -2.72
N ALA A 14 7.91 -12.13 -3.91
CA ALA A 14 8.41 -11.28 -4.99
C ALA A 14 7.33 -10.29 -5.48
N TYR A 15 6.10 -10.76 -5.70
CA TYR A 15 5.00 -9.90 -6.13
C TYR A 15 4.60 -8.90 -5.06
N TYR A 16 4.56 -9.33 -3.81
CA TYR A 16 4.26 -8.45 -2.70
C TYR A 16 5.32 -7.35 -2.54
N ARG A 17 6.61 -7.71 -2.64
CA ARG A 17 7.72 -6.74 -2.63
C ARG A 17 7.61 -5.73 -3.77
N GLY A 18 7.32 -6.18 -4.99
CA GLY A 18 7.13 -5.30 -6.14
C GLY A 18 5.97 -4.33 -5.95
N TRP A 19 4.87 -4.79 -5.34
CA TRP A 19 3.74 -3.96 -5.00
C TRP A 19 4.09 -2.90 -3.92
N VAL A 20 4.79 -3.30 -2.84
CA VAL A 20 5.25 -2.38 -1.77
C VAL A 20 6.17 -1.30 -2.32
N ILE A 21 7.10 -1.63 -3.22
CA ILE A 21 7.97 -0.65 -3.88
C ILE A 21 7.11 0.38 -4.65
N GLY A 22 6.16 -0.07 -5.45
CA GLY A 22 5.25 0.83 -6.16
C GLY A 22 4.44 1.70 -5.21
N PHE A 23 3.97 1.14 -4.08
CA PHE A 23 3.24 1.89 -3.06
C PHE A 23 4.10 3.00 -2.45
N VAL A 24 5.34 2.70 -2.09
CA VAL A 24 6.28 3.70 -1.53
C VAL A 24 6.56 4.81 -2.54
N LEU A 25 6.83 4.46 -3.79
CA LEU A 25 7.06 5.44 -4.86
C LEU A 25 5.84 6.34 -5.07
N PHE A 26 4.64 5.76 -5.14
CA PHE A 26 3.41 6.54 -5.24
C PHE A 26 3.25 7.51 -4.07
N THR A 27 3.51 7.03 -2.85
CA THR A 27 3.42 7.86 -1.64
C THR A 27 4.40 9.01 -1.68
N VAL A 28 5.65 8.78 -2.11
CA VAL A 28 6.66 9.84 -2.26
C VAL A 28 6.19 10.88 -3.28
N PHE A 29 5.72 10.47 -4.45
CA PHE A 29 5.21 11.41 -5.46
C PHE A 29 4.01 12.21 -4.95
N TRP A 30 3.10 11.54 -4.22
CA TRP A 30 1.94 12.20 -3.62
C TRP A 30 2.34 13.26 -2.59
N VAL A 31 3.24 12.91 -1.66
CA VAL A 31 3.73 13.82 -0.61
C VAL A 31 4.46 15.01 -1.23
N VAL A 32 5.35 14.75 -2.19
CA VAL A 32 6.08 15.82 -2.90
C VAL A 32 5.10 16.76 -3.60
N ARG A 33 4.13 16.23 -4.35
CA ARG A 33 3.12 17.06 -5.02
C ARG A 33 2.33 17.90 -4.04
N PHE A 34 1.92 17.31 -2.92
CA PHE A 34 1.17 18.01 -1.88
C PHE A 34 2.01 19.13 -1.25
N ALA A 35 3.26 18.84 -0.91
CA ALA A 35 4.18 19.82 -0.33
C ALA A 35 4.46 20.99 -1.27
N LEU A 36 4.69 20.73 -2.56
CA LEU A 36 4.92 21.77 -3.57
C LEU A 36 3.69 22.68 -3.73
N LYS A 37 2.50 22.07 -3.83
CA LYS A 37 1.23 22.81 -3.91
C LYS A 37 1.03 23.69 -2.68
N TRP A 38 1.37 23.17 -1.52
CA TRP A 38 1.22 23.89 -0.25
C TRP A 38 2.23 25.02 -0.10
N ALA A 39 3.47 24.84 -0.58
CA ALA A 39 4.49 25.88 -0.64
C ALA A 39 4.22 26.96 -1.70
N GLY A 40 3.13 26.84 -2.47
CA GLY A 40 2.81 27.78 -3.56
C GLY A 40 3.73 27.67 -4.76
N ILE A 41 4.56 26.61 -4.83
CA ILE A 41 5.48 26.37 -5.92
C ILE A 41 4.70 25.76 -7.09
N GLN A 42 4.43 26.57 -8.10
CA GLN A 42 3.81 26.15 -9.35
C GLN A 42 4.88 26.09 -10.42
N SER A 43 5.21 24.88 -10.89
CA SER A 43 6.16 24.66 -11.98
C SER A 43 5.58 23.62 -12.93
N GLU A 44 5.37 24.03 -14.16
CA GLU A 44 4.83 23.17 -15.22
C GLU A 44 5.73 21.93 -15.44
N ILE A 45 7.05 22.10 -15.34
CA ILE A 45 8.02 20.98 -15.47
C ILE A 45 7.82 19.97 -14.33
N LEU A 46 7.64 20.43 -13.08
CA LEU A 46 7.42 19.55 -11.94
C LEU A 46 6.07 18.82 -12.04
N ASP A 47 5.03 19.48 -12.51
CA ASP A 47 3.72 18.85 -12.74
C ASP A 47 3.80 17.75 -13.80
N TRP A 48 4.55 17.98 -14.89
CA TRP A 48 4.83 16.96 -15.91
C TRP A 48 5.64 15.79 -15.36
N VAL A 49 6.71 16.04 -14.62
CA VAL A 49 7.56 14.98 -14.03
C VAL A 49 6.75 14.12 -13.06
N LEU A 50 5.96 14.75 -12.18
CA LEU A 50 5.10 14.03 -11.25
C LEU A 50 3.98 13.28 -11.98
N GLY A 51 3.38 13.89 -13.01
CA GLY A 51 2.37 13.25 -13.84
C GLY A 51 2.88 11.98 -14.52
N ILE A 52 4.07 12.04 -15.14
CA ILE A 52 4.73 10.87 -15.73
C ILE A 52 5.04 9.82 -14.65
N GLY A 53 5.54 10.25 -13.48
CA GLY A 53 5.78 9.35 -12.34
C GLY A 53 4.54 8.57 -11.93
N PHE A 54 3.39 9.25 -11.78
CA PHE A 54 2.11 8.59 -11.49
C PHE A 54 1.67 7.67 -12.62
N ALA A 55 1.80 8.10 -13.88
CA ALA A 55 1.43 7.30 -15.05
C ALA A 55 2.22 5.99 -15.16
N LEU A 56 3.43 5.94 -14.64
CA LEU A 56 4.24 4.72 -14.58
C LEU A 56 3.94 3.85 -13.35
N VAL A 57 3.79 4.47 -12.18
CA VAL A 57 3.62 3.74 -10.92
C VAL A 57 2.23 3.12 -10.81
N ILE A 58 1.18 3.75 -11.32
CA ILE A 58 -0.17 3.20 -11.27
C ILE A 58 -0.29 1.86 -12.01
N PRO A 59 0.10 1.74 -13.31
CA PRO A 59 0.09 0.45 -14.01
C PRO A 59 0.99 -0.59 -13.34
N TRP A 60 2.14 -0.17 -12.79
CA TRP A 60 3.02 -1.04 -12.02
C TRP A 60 2.30 -1.68 -10.82
N GLN A 61 1.59 -0.89 -10.02
CA GLN A 61 0.81 -1.39 -8.89
C GLN A 61 -0.29 -2.35 -9.33
N PHE A 62 -1.06 -1.99 -10.36
CA PHE A 62 -2.11 -2.85 -10.92
C PHE A 62 -1.55 -4.17 -11.43
N TYR A 63 -0.40 -4.17 -12.10
CA TYR A 63 0.26 -5.40 -12.56
C TYR A 63 0.51 -6.37 -11.40
N PHE A 64 1.14 -5.90 -10.31
CA PHE A 64 1.43 -6.76 -9.17
C PHE A 64 0.17 -7.19 -8.43
N LEU A 65 -0.84 -6.34 -8.34
CA LEU A 65 -2.13 -6.67 -7.72
C LEU A 65 -2.86 -7.77 -8.51
N ILE A 66 -2.86 -7.71 -9.82
CA ILE A 66 -3.42 -8.75 -10.70
C ILE A 66 -2.64 -10.06 -10.53
N LYS A 67 -1.30 -10.01 -10.49
CA LYS A 67 -0.46 -11.20 -10.27
C LYS A 67 -0.70 -11.83 -8.91
N MET A 68 -0.83 -11.06 -7.85
CA MET A 68 -1.17 -11.56 -6.51
C MET A 68 -2.56 -12.23 -6.50
N ASN A 69 -3.57 -11.58 -7.10
CA ASN A 69 -4.91 -12.15 -7.21
C ASN A 69 -4.94 -13.44 -8.02
N SER A 70 -4.22 -13.50 -9.13
CA SER A 70 -4.07 -14.72 -9.94
C SER A 70 -3.42 -15.84 -9.13
N LEU A 71 -2.39 -15.51 -8.34
CA LEU A 71 -1.72 -16.48 -7.47
C LEU A 71 -2.66 -17.01 -6.37
N ARG A 72 -3.42 -16.12 -5.71
CA ARG A 72 -4.46 -16.50 -4.73
C ARG A 72 -5.53 -17.41 -5.32
N ARG A 73 -6.00 -17.12 -6.55
CA ARG A 73 -6.99 -17.97 -7.24
C ARG A 73 -6.45 -19.36 -7.51
N ARG A 74 -5.18 -19.47 -7.95
CA ARG A 74 -4.53 -20.78 -8.16
C ARG A 74 -4.39 -21.56 -6.87
N ALA A 75 -4.02 -20.89 -5.77
CA ALA A 75 -3.90 -21.54 -4.48
C ALA A 75 -5.24 -22.07 -3.93
N LYS A 76 -6.35 -21.35 -4.18
CA LYS A 76 -7.69 -21.84 -3.78
C LYS A 76 -8.11 -23.11 -4.49
N ASN A 77 -7.60 -23.36 -5.70
CA ASN A 77 -7.95 -24.54 -6.50
C ASN A 77 -7.07 -25.76 -6.15
N SER A 78 -6.04 -25.61 -5.31
CA SER A 78 -5.20 -26.69 -4.82
C SER A 78 -5.42 -26.89 -3.31
N PRO A 79 -5.85 -28.07 -2.86
CA PRO A 79 -6.12 -28.32 -1.43
C PRO A 79 -4.91 -28.04 -0.55
N GLU A 80 -3.71 -28.39 -1.03
CA GLU A 80 -2.44 -28.25 -0.31
C GLU A 80 -2.04 -26.77 -0.14
N LEU A 81 -2.17 -25.98 -1.22
CA LEU A 81 -1.87 -24.55 -1.18
C LEU A 81 -2.96 -23.75 -0.45
N SER A 82 -4.21 -24.26 -0.44
CA SER A 82 -5.28 -23.63 0.32
C SER A 82 -5.10 -23.78 1.83
N ALA A 83 -4.53 -24.91 2.28
CA ALA A 83 -4.18 -25.13 3.68
C ALA A 83 -3.13 -24.10 4.17
N LEU A 84 -2.12 -23.79 3.35
CA LEU A 84 -1.14 -22.74 3.65
C LEU A 84 -1.76 -21.35 3.79
N LEU A 85 -2.77 -21.02 2.95
CA LEU A 85 -3.47 -19.74 3.04
C LEU A 85 -4.43 -19.67 4.24
N GLN A 86 -4.82 -20.81 4.79
CA GLN A 86 -5.70 -20.93 5.96
C GLN A 86 -4.93 -21.12 7.26
N ASP A 87 -3.60 -21.13 7.22
CA ASP A 87 -2.76 -21.22 8.39
C ASP A 87 -3.14 -20.12 9.39
N GLU A 88 -3.29 -20.50 10.64
CA GLU A 88 -3.65 -19.61 11.75
C GLU A 88 -2.65 -18.46 11.88
N LEU A 89 -1.38 -18.71 11.59
CA LEU A 89 -0.33 -17.69 11.61
C LEU A 89 -0.58 -16.60 10.55
N VAL A 90 -0.95 -16.99 9.33
CA VAL A 90 -1.27 -16.04 8.25
C VAL A 90 -2.47 -15.19 8.61
N LYS A 91 -3.52 -15.81 9.16
CA LYS A 91 -4.71 -15.09 9.63
C LYS A 91 -4.39 -14.13 10.78
N TYR A 92 -3.53 -14.56 11.70
CA TYR A 92 -3.07 -13.71 12.81
C TYR A 92 -2.29 -12.50 12.28
N HIS A 93 -1.36 -12.70 11.32
CA HIS A 93 -0.62 -11.62 10.70
C HIS A 93 -1.54 -10.64 9.94
N GLU A 94 -2.55 -11.16 9.23
CA GLU A 94 -3.54 -10.35 8.53
C GLU A 94 -4.35 -9.48 9.50
N LEU A 95 -4.87 -10.06 10.59
CA LEU A 95 -5.59 -9.34 11.62
C LEU A 95 -4.74 -8.24 12.28
N ARG A 96 -3.49 -8.57 12.58
CA ARG A 96 -2.53 -7.62 13.16
C ARG A 96 -2.21 -6.49 12.20
N ALA A 97 -2.04 -6.80 10.91
CA ALA A 97 -1.82 -5.80 9.88
C ALA A 97 -3.02 -4.86 9.72
N TRP A 98 -4.26 -5.38 9.77
CA TRP A 98 -5.48 -4.57 9.78
C TRP A 98 -5.52 -3.59 10.96
N LYS A 99 -5.14 -4.06 12.15
CA LYS A 99 -5.05 -3.20 13.35
C LYS A 99 -4.06 -2.05 13.13
N PHE A 100 -2.88 -2.32 12.59
CA PHE A 100 -1.89 -1.28 12.28
C PHE A 100 -2.36 -0.33 11.19
N GLY A 101 -3.02 -0.82 10.17
CA GLY A 101 -3.63 0.02 9.12
C GLY A 101 -4.66 0.99 9.71
N PHE A 102 -5.53 0.50 10.59
CA PHE A 102 -6.53 1.34 11.26
C PHE A 102 -5.88 2.38 12.16
N ILE A 103 -4.85 2.01 12.94
CA ILE A 103 -4.11 2.94 13.79
C ILE A 103 -3.43 4.02 12.94
N ALA A 104 -2.80 3.66 11.83
CA ALA A 104 -2.13 4.61 10.93
C ALA A 104 -3.15 5.60 10.32
N MET A 105 -4.31 5.12 9.91
CA MET A 105 -5.39 5.97 9.41
C MET A 105 -5.91 6.93 10.48
N ALA A 106 -6.17 6.44 11.69
CA ALA A 106 -6.66 7.25 12.80
C ALA A 106 -5.63 8.29 13.24
N ALA A 107 -4.35 7.92 13.30
CA ALA A 107 -3.26 8.85 13.60
C ALA A 107 -3.14 9.95 12.54
N CYS A 108 -3.24 9.59 11.26
CA CYS A 108 -3.23 10.54 10.15
C CYS A 108 -4.40 11.54 10.25
N LEU A 109 -5.62 11.06 10.51
CA LEU A 109 -6.79 11.92 10.74
C LEU A 109 -6.59 12.81 11.97
N GLY A 110 -6.06 12.28 13.06
CA GLY A 110 -5.73 13.06 14.26
C GLY A 110 -4.76 14.21 13.97
N VAL A 111 -3.73 13.95 13.18
CA VAL A 111 -2.79 15.00 12.73
C VAL A 111 -3.53 16.07 11.91
N PHE A 112 -4.40 15.70 10.98
CA PHE A 112 -5.18 16.66 10.20
C PHE A 112 -6.14 17.49 11.08
N VAL A 113 -6.76 16.87 12.09
CA VAL A 113 -7.60 17.60 13.05
C VAL A 113 -6.78 18.64 13.80
N VAL A 114 -5.60 18.31 14.28
CA VAL A 114 -4.70 19.28 14.94
C VAL A 114 -4.27 20.38 13.97
N LEU A 115 -3.89 20.02 12.74
CA LEU A 115 -3.47 20.98 11.72
C LEU A 115 -4.63 21.92 11.32
N SER A 116 -5.88 21.47 11.33
CA SER A 116 -7.03 22.29 10.98
C SER A 116 -7.28 23.45 11.93
N VAL A 117 -6.71 23.39 13.16
CA VAL A 117 -6.77 24.49 14.12
C VAL A 117 -5.88 25.66 13.69
N PHE A 118 -4.78 25.35 12.99
CA PHE A 118 -3.76 26.33 12.61
C PHE A 118 -3.81 26.69 11.12
N LEU A 119 -4.41 25.83 10.30
CA LEU A 119 -4.39 25.91 8.86
C LEU A 119 -5.81 25.76 8.30
N ASP A 120 -6.16 26.60 7.35
CA ASP A 120 -7.42 26.49 6.63
C ASP A 120 -7.35 25.33 5.61
N LEU A 121 -7.70 24.13 6.07
CA LEU A 121 -7.71 22.92 5.25
C LEU A 121 -8.96 22.88 4.36
N LYS A 122 -8.92 23.59 3.23
CA LYS A 122 -10.06 23.70 2.30
C LYS A 122 -10.35 22.42 1.52
N ASP A 123 -9.35 21.56 1.33
CA ASP A 123 -9.47 20.35 0.52
C ASP A 123 -9.74 19.12 1.39
N THR A 124 -11.00 18.94 1.78
CA THR A 124 -11.44 17.76 2.54
C THR A 124 -11.18 16.46 1.80
N SER A 125 -11.25 16.45 0.46
CA SER A 125 -10.98 15.27 -0.36
C SER A 125 -9.54 14.81 -0.22
N ALA A 126 -8.58 15.74 -0.21
CA ALA A 126 -7.17 15.43 -0.01
C ALA A 126 -6.90 14.86 1.38
N VAL A 127 -7.56 15.38 2.43
CA VAL A 127 -7.46 14.86 3.81
C VAL A 127 -7.95 13.43 3.89
N VAL A 128 -9.16 13.17 3.38
CA VAL A 128 -9.76 11.83 3.39
C VAL A 128 -8.91 10.85 2.59
N PHE A 129 -8.50 11.23 1.38
CA PHE A 129 -7.64 10.38 0.55
C PHE A 129 -6.33 10.05 1.24
N THR A 130 -5.65 11.02 1.84
CA THR A 130 -4.37 10.80 2.54
C THR A 130 -4.55 9.89 3.74
N ALA A 131 -5.63 10.03 4.51
CA ALA A 131 -5.92 9.16 5.65
C ALA A 131 -6.20 7.71 5.22
N LEU A 132 -7.03 7.51 4.20
CA LEU A 132 -7.28 6.18 3.64
C LEU A 132 -6.00 5.56 3.09
N TRP A 133 -5.19 6.35 2.42
CA TRP A 133 -3.90 5.90 1.89
C TRP A 133 -2.92 5.51 3.00
N ALA A 134 -2.87 6.29 4.09
CA ALA A 134 -2.06 5.95 5.27
C ALA A 134 -2.53 4.64 5.92
N GLY A 135 -3.85 4.43 6.03
CA GLY A 135 -4.43 3.18 6.53
C GLY A 135 -4.07 1.98 5.66
N PHE A 136 -4.23 2.12 4.35
CA PHE A 136 -3.90 1.08 3.38
C PHE A 136 -2.39 0.76 3.39
N GLY A 137 -1.54 1.78 3.45
CA GLY A 137 -0.09 1.63 3.57
C GLY A 137 0.33 0.97 4.87
N GLY A 138 -0.26 1.40 5.98
CA GLY A 138 -0.02 0.81 7.30
C GLY A 138 -0.35 -0.68 7.33
N TYR A 139 -1.49 -1.08 6.74
CA TYR A 139 -1.85 -2.48 6.58
C TYR A 139 -0.79 -3.27 5.79
N HIS A 140 -0.49 -2.82 4.58
CA HIS A 140 0.38 -3.57 3.69
C HIS A 140 1.85 -3.62 4.17
N LEU A 141 2.37 -2.52 4.69
CA LEU A 141 3.72 -2.50 5.25
C LEU A 141 3.82 -3.40 6.48
N SER A 142 2.84 -3.35 7.38
CA SER A 142 2.82 -4.22 8.57
C SER A 142 2.71 -5.69 8.18
N PHE A 143 1.86 -6.03 7.24
CA PHE A 143 1.74 -7.40 6.73
C PHE A 143 3.05 -7.88 6.11
N TYR A 144 3.72 -7.05 5.31
CA TYR A 144 5.02 -7.37 4.73
C TYR A 144 6.09 -7.65 5.79
N TYR A 145 6.14 -6.84 6.84
CA TYR A 145 7.08 -7.06 7.94
C TYR A 145 6.79 -8.31 8.75
N LEU A 146 5.51 -8.58 9.03
CA LEU A 146 5.09 -9.77 9.79
C LEU A 146 5.34 -11.08 9.03
N GLU A 147 5.26 -11.07 7.70
CA GLU A 147 5.57 -12.25 6.87
C GLU A 147 7.08 -12.46 6.68
N ARG A 148 7.92 -11.52 7.05
CA ARG A 148 9.36 -11.57 6.83
C ARG A 148 10.13 -12.17 8.01
N GLY A 149 9.54 -12.12 9.21
CA GLY A 149 10.08 -12.71 10.45
C GLY A 149 9.57 -14.08 10.68
#